data_f856d9de4ccfda25980ea9dc8afdfbe9
#
_entry.id   f856d9de4ccfda25980ea9dc8afdfbe9
#
_cell.length_a   1.000
_cell.length_b   1.000
_cell.length_c   1.000
_cell.angle_alpha   90.00
_cell.angle_beta   90.00
_cell.angle_gamma   90.00
#
_symmetry.space_group_name_H-M   'P 1'
#
loop_
_entity.id
_entity.type
_entity.pdbx_description
1 polymer ?
#
loop_
_entity_poly.entity_id
_entity_poly.type
_entity_poly.pdbx_seq_one_letter_code
_entity_poly.pdbx_strand_id
1 'polypeptide(L)'
;MRHIFLTTLFLGLMSAGCAVAQAENTAPGQRTITVALDGTGDFSSIQEAVDSALKGDTVLIKAGAYAQDLTVHSKEKIKIVGAGADKVTLLGRSELVGVLHVGKWPYGATDIEISGLTIREHGGHALGIFNGKHITLRQLNVKGMVFSQQVENARIEDCVIGGSETTGVHLSDSQALLVGNLIHDNDHGVNVTGRSDVRLERNIITRSLFEAVVISDQAKAVLINNTLVKNGGGAAFLGLSTIEASGNVLSFNKVGFLIAASSQTKTSYNALFNSEANYMRAGSPNIRAPELQAESDMTADPRFVDAEHDDFRLKPDTTLLNRGAFRYLGALPPLLVPAQNR
;
A
#
# COMPACT_ATOMS: atom_id res chain seq x y z
N MET A 1 100.04 14.47 -12.67
CA MET A 1 98.85 15.00 -13.39
C MET A 1 98.32 13.91 -14.31
N ARG A 2 97.28 13.19 -13.89
CA ARG A 2 96.55 12.23 -14.72
C ARG A 2 95.11 12.32 -14.30
N HIS A 3 94.25 12.76 -15.23
CA HIS A 3 92.81 12.77 -15.07
C HIS A 3 92.27 11.38 -15.37
N ILE A 4 91.49 10.82 -14.44
CA ILE A 4 90.80 9.58 -14.62
C ILE A 4 89.31 9.95 -14.86
N PHE A 5 88.78 9.61 -16.06
CA PHE A 5 87.39 9.73 -16.39
C PHE A 5 86.64 8.51 -15.85
N LEU A 6 85.61 8.72 -15.03
CA LEU A 6 84.73 7.69 -14.53
C LEU A 6 83.38 7.74 -15.34
N THR A 7 83.21 6.74 -16.16
CA THR A 7 81.94 6.55 -16.95
C THR A 7 80.93 5.88 -16.08
N THR A 8 79.83 6.59 -15.74
CA THR A 8 78.73 6.05 -15.00
C THR A 8 77.71 5.45 -15.96
N LEU A 9 77.47 4.13 -15.86
CA LEU A 9 76.46 3.37 -16.60
C LEU A 9 75.07 3.52 -15.92
N PHE A 10 74.10 4.16 -16.57
CA PHE A 10 72.71 4.25 -16.11
C PHE A 10 71.95 2.99 -16.50
N LEU A 11 71.64 2.16 -15.52
CA LEU A 11 70.74 1.03 -15.67
C LEU A 11 69.30 1.52 -15.45
N GLY A 12 68.51 1.59 -16.56
CA GLY A 12 67.09 1.95 -16.45
C GLY A 12 66.26 0.76 -15.92
N LEU A 13 65.72 0.90 -14.70
CA LEU A 13 64.68 0.04 -14.19
C LEU A 13 63.35 0.46 -14.83
N MET A 14 62.79 -0.39 -15.69
CA MET A 14 61.36 -0.32 -16.07
C MET A 14 60.50 -0.81 -14.89
N SER A 15 59.87 0.11 -14.18
CA SER A 15 58.80 -0.22 -13.23
C SER A 15 57.54 -0.54 -14.01
N ALA A 16 57.15 -1.82 -14.07
CA ALA A 16 55.82 -2.25 -14.48
C ALA A 16 54.82 -1.71 -13.44
N GLY A 17 54.11 -0.65 -13.79
CA GLY A 17 53.00 -0.13 -13.01
C GLY A 17 51.86 -1.12 -13.04
N CYS A 18 51.68 -1.88 -11.95
CA CYS A 18 50.46 -2.63 -11.71
C CYS A 18 49.36 -1.62 -11.45
N ALA A 19 48.49 -1.39 -12.39
CA ALA A 19 47.27 -0.62 -12.18
C ALA A 19 46.39 -1.41 -11.21
N VAL A 20 46.49 -1.11 -9.94
CA VAL A 20 45.48 -1.53 -8.95
C VAL A 20 44.24 -0.74 -9.28
N ALA A 21 43.24 -1.43 -9.85
CA ALA A 21 41.89 -0.88 -9.96
C ALA A 21 41.46 -0.47 -8.56
N GLN A 22 41.34 0.84 -8.34
CA GLN A 22 40.74 1.36 -7.11
C GLN A 22 39.33 0.90 -7.12
N ALA A 23 38.98 -0.10 -6.30
CA ALA A 23 37.63 -0.37 -5.93
C ALA A 23 37.08 0.94 -5.36
N GLU A 24 36.07 1.49 -6.02
CA GLU A 24 35.34 2.64 -5.48
C GLU A 24 34.88 2.27 -4.08
N ASN A 25 35.41 2.93 -3.10
CA ASN A 25 35.07 2.77 -1.69
C ASN A 25 33.72 3.46 -1.46
N THR A 26 32.65 2.87 -2.02
CA THR A 26 31.29 3.29 -1.72
C THR A 26 31.06 2.98 -0.25
N ALA A 27 30.64 3.99 0.51
CA ALA A 27 30.29 3.83 1.92
C ALA A 27 29.36 2.62 2.09
N PRO A 28 29.56 1.78 3.13
CA PRO A 28 28.70 0.62 3.36
C PRO A 28 27.25 1.05 3.39
N GLY A 29 26.38 0.47 2.50
CA GLY A 29 24.96 0.72 2.50
C GLY A 29 24.45 1.77 1.49
N GLN A 30 25.04 1.86 0.31
CA GLN A 30 24.50 2.64 -0.82
C GLN A 30 24.69 1.93 -2.17
N ARG A 31 24.84 0.61 -2.17
CA ARG A 31 24.97 -0.15 -3.42
C ARG A 31 23.61 -0.34 -4.09
N THR A 32 23.63 -0.38 -5.41
CA THR A 32 22.50 -0.91 -6.19
C THR A 32 22.85 -2.31 -6.65
N ILE A 33 22.06 -3.29 -6.20
CA ILE A 33 22.18 -4.69 -6.59
C ILE A 33 21.13 -4.95 -7.66
N THR A 34 21.56 -5.29 -8.85
CA THR A 34 20.66 -5.47 -9.99
C THR A 34 20.25 -6.93 -10.16
N VAL A 35 18.94 -7.18 -10.30
CA VAL A 35 18.39 -8.51 -10.60
C VAL A 35 17.87 -8.53 -12.03
N ALA A 36 18.31 -9.52 -12.84
CA ALA A 36 17.86 -9.70 -14.22
C ALA A 36 17.87 -11.17 -14.63
N LEU A 37 16.80 -11.63 -15.27
CA LEU A 37 16.67 -13.03 -15.71
C LEU A 37 17.58 -13.38 -16.90
N ASP A 38 18.01 -12.38 -17.67
CA ASP A 38 18.86 -12.52 -18.85
C ASP A 38 20.36 -12.62 -18.54
N GLY A 39 20.73 -12.63 -17.25
CA GLY A 39 22.11 -12.67 -16.78
C GLY A 39 22.86 -11.33 -16.85
N THR A 40 22.20 -10.24 -17.20
CA THR A 40 22.82 -8.89 -17.23
C THR A 40 22.82 -8.18 -15.87
N GLY A 41 22.27 -8.80 -14.83
CA GLY A 41 22.27 -8.31 -13.46
C GLY A 41 23.34 -8.99 -12.60
N ASP A 42 23.51 -8.49 -11.40
CA ASP A 42 24.38 -9.10 -10.38
C ASP A 42 23.82 -10.47 -9.93
N PHE A 43 22.49 -10.63 -9.98
CA PHE A 43 21.77 -11.84 -9.62
C PHE A 43 20.65 -12.11 -10.64
N SER A 44 20.26 -13.39 -10.78
CA SER A 44 19.04 -13.79 -11.47
C SER A 44 17.87 -14.07 -10.52
N SER A 45 18.15 -14.21 -9.22
CA SER A 45 17.19 -14.45 -8.14
C SER A 45 17.05 -13.21 -7.28
N ILE A 46 15.78 -12.77 -7.03
CA ILE A 46 15.48 -11.66 -6.12
C ILE A 46 15.85 -12.03 -4.69
N GLN A 47 15.60 -13.31 -4.28
CA GLN A 47 15.93 -13.76 -2.93
C GLN A 47 17.44 -13.67 -2.65
N GLU A 48 18.27 -14.16 -3.58
CA GLU A 48 19.73 -14.09 -3.43
C GLU A 48 20.22 -12.63 -3.35
N ALA A 49 19.65 -11.75 -4.16
CA ALA A 49 19.97 -10.31 -4.10
C ALA A 49 19.58 -9.71 -2.74
N VAL A 50 18.36 -10.01 -2.24
CA VAL A 50 17.90 -9.56 -0.91
C VAL A 50 18.77 -10.13 0.19
N ASP A 51 19.16 -11.39 0.12
CA ASP A 51 20.02 -12.03 1.11
C ASP A 51 21.40 -11.38 1.17
N SER A 52 21.95 -10.99 0.01
CA SER A 52 23.24 -10.30 -0.11
C SER A 52 23.20 -8.83 0.28
N ALA A 53 22.01 -8.21 0.28
CA ALA A 53 21.85 -6.79 0.55
C ALA A 53 22.19 -6.44 1.99
N LEU A 54 22.98 -5.37 2.14
CA LEU A 54 23.34 -4.76 3.41
C LEU A 54 22.46 -3.54 3.68
N LYS A 55 22.49 -3.05 4.92
CA LYS A 55 21.79 -1.84 5.35
C LYS A 55 22.08 -0.64 4.43
N GLY A 56 21.06 -0.05 3.84
CA GLY A 56 21.11 1.08 2.93
C GLY A 56 21.13 0.70 1.44
N ASP A 57 21.28 -0.59 1.11
CA ASP A 57 21.33 -1.05 -0.28
C ASP A 57 19.96 -0.97 -0.95
N THR A 58 19.98 -0.88 -2.28
CA THR A 58 18.80 -0.97 -3.15
C THR A 58 18.91 -2.21 -4.03
N VAL A 59 17.90 -3.08 -3.98
CA VAL A 59 17.73 -4.19 -4.92
C VAL A 59 16.85 -3.70 -6.07
N LEU A 60 17.43 -3.55 -7.26
CA LEU A 60 16.77 -3.09 -8.48
C LEU A 60 16.40 -4.29 -9.36
N ILE A 61 15.10 -4.52 -9.56
CA ILE A 61 14.59 -5.66 -10.31
C ILE A 61 14.23 -5.21 -11.73
N LYS A 62 14.94 -5.73 -12.73
CA LYS A 62 14.63 -5.48 -14.13
C LYS A 62 13.34 -6.19 -14.56
N ALA A 63 12.78 -5.75 -15.68
CA ALA A 63 11.57 -6.33 -16.26
C ALA A 63 11.67 -7.86 -16.40
N GLY A 64 10.59 -8.56 -16.02
CA GLY A 64 10.51 -10.00 -16.08
C GLY A 64 9.46 -10.60 -15.17
N ALA A 65 9.18 -11.89 -15.38
CA ALA A 65 8.30 -12.70 -14.53
C ALA A 65 9.17 -13.64 -13.68
N TYR A 66 9.24 -13.36 -12.40
CA TYR A 66 10.09 -14.08 -11.44
C TYR A 66 9.24 -15.08 -10.66
N ALA A 67 9.39 -16.36 -11.02
CA ALA A 67 8.68 -17.48 -10.37
C ALA A 67 9.41 -17.88 -9.08
N GLN A 68 9.14 -17.16 -7.98
CA GLN A 68 9.73 -17.41 -6.66
C GLN A 68 8.90 -16.80 -5.55
N ASP A 69 8.98 -17.37 -4.37
CA ASP A 69 8.53 -16.74 -3.14
C ASP A 69 9.69 -15.91 -2.58
N LEU A 70 9.37 -14.78 -1.95
CA LEU A 70 10.37 -13.84 -1.43
C LEU A 70 10.15 -13.61 0.06
N THR A 71 11.22 -13.70 0.84
CA THR A 71 11.20 -13.37 2.27
C THR A 71 12.25 -12.31 2.60
N VAL A 72 11.80 -11.23 3.24
CA VAL A 72 12.63 -10.12 3.69
C VAL A 72 12.57 -10.07 5.21
N HIS A 73 13.47 -10.76 5.89
CA HIS A 73 13.53 -10.77 7.36
C HIS A 73 14.92 -10.44 7.89
N SER A 74 15.00 -9.91 9.10
CA SER A 74 16.27 -9.49 9.71
C SER A 74 17.05 -8.49 8.84
N LYS A 75 16.35 -7.74 8.00
CA LYS A 75 16.90 -6.68 7.15
C LYS A 75 16.52 -5.31 7.70
N GLU A 76 17.39 -4.35 7.48
CA GLU A 76 17.20 -2.96 7.90
C GLU A 76 17.59 -2.00 6.78
N LYS A 77 16.75 -1.01 6.54
CA LYS A 77 16.98 0.09 5.59
C LYS A 77 17.36 -0.39 4.19
N ILE A 78 16.62 -1.34 3.64
CA ILE A 78 16.79 -1.75 2.25
C ILE A 78 15.58 -1.32 1.40
N LYS A 79 15.85 -1.08 0.12
CA LYS A 79 14.82 -0.82 -0.89
C LYS A 79 14.79 -1.96 -1.89
N ILE A 80 13.58 -2.38 -2.25
CA ILE A 80 13.33 -3.38 -3.30
C ILE A 80 12.47 -2.68 -4.35
N VAL A 81 13.05 -2.40 -5.50
CA VAL A 81 12.45 -1.53 -6.53
C VAL A 81 12.34 -2.30 -7.84
N GLY A 82 11.12 -2.58 -8.27
CA GLY A 82 10.84 -3.09 -9.61
C GLY A 82 10.85 -1.99 -10.67
N ALA A 83 11.13 -2.36 -11.90
CA ALA A 83 11.14 -1.45 -13.06
C ALA A 83 9.74 -0.91 -13.43
N GLY A 84 8.70 -1.28 -12.70
CA GLY A 84 7.30 -0.89 -12.88
C GLY A 84 6.38 -2.08 -12.64
N ALA A 85 5.19 -1.84 -12.06
CA ALA A 85 4.23 -2.90 -11.79
C ALA A 85 3.67 -3.56 -13.07
N ASP A 86 3.77 -2.90 -14.20
CA ASP A 86 3.44 -3.42 -15.52
C ASP A 86 4.58 -4.27 -16.14
N LYS A 87 5.79 -4.21 -15.58
CA LYS A 87 7.00 -4.82 -16.15
C LYS A 87 7.60 -5.93 -15.30
N VAL A 88 7.39 -5.87 -13.97
CA VAL A 88 7.95 -6.86 -13.03
C VAL A 88 6.81 -7.60 -12.37
N THR A 89 6.80 -8.94 -12.50
CA THR A 89 5.83 -9.79 -11.81
C THR A 89 6.55 -10.81 -10.94
N LEU A 90 6.21 -10.82 -9.66
CA LEU A 90 6.56 -11.89 -8.73
C LEU A 90 5.41 -12.91 -8.71
N LEU A 91 5.70 -14.12 -9.16
CA LEU A 91 4.75 -15.23 -9.22
C LEU A 91 5.02 -16.19 -8.07
N GLY A 92 4.06 -16.39 -7.19
CA GLY A 92 4.15 -17.36 -6.12
C GLY A 92 4.32 -18.80 -6.64
N ARG A 93 5.07 -19.58 -5.90
CA ARG A 93 5.32 -21.00 -6.20
C ARG A 93 4.60 -21.95 -5.25
N SER A 94 4.23 -21.46 -4.07
CA SER A 94 3.58 -22.24 -3.02
C SER A 94 2.09 -21.88 -2.92
N GLU A 95 1.24 -22.91 -2.91
CA GLU A 95 -0.20 -22.73 -2.66
C GLU A 95 -0.54 -22.51 -1.16
N LEU A 96 0.41 -22.79 -0.26
CA LEU A 96 0.19 -22.79 1.19
C LEU A 96 0.82 -21.58 1.90
N VAL A 97 1.74 -20.89 1.25
CA VAL A 97 2.51 -19.79 1.83
C VAL A 97 2.39 -18.56 0.93
N GLY A 98 2.29 -17.38 1.50
CA GLY A 98 2.23 -16.14 0.72
C GLY A 98 3.48 -15.92 -0.15
N VAL A 99 3.32 -15.11 -1.18
CA VAL A 99 4.35 -14.88 -2.22
C VAL A 99 5.48 -14.00 -1.71
N LEU A 100 5.13 -12.94 -0.98
CA LEU A 100 6.09 -12.00 -0.40
C LEU A 100 5.85 -11.85 1.10
N HIS A 101 6.88 -12.14 1.89
CA HIS A 101 6.87 -11.90 3.33
C HIS A 101 7.90 -10.85 3.74
N VAL A 102 7.44 -9.84 4.48
CA VAL A 102 8.30 -8.84 5.12
C VAL A 102 8.27 -9.09 6.63
N GLY A 103 9.37 -9.52 7.16
CA GLY A 103 9.46 -10.04 8.54
C GLY A 103 8.92 -11.46 8.67
N LYS A 104 9.16 -12.04 9.80
CA LYS A 104 8.54 -13.30 10.28
C LYS A 104 8.67 -13.36 11.80
N TRP A 105 7.80 -14.11 12.45
CA TRP A 105 7.91 -14.31 13.90
C TRP A 105 9.12 -15.18 14.27
N PRO A 106 9.95 -14.80 15.28
CA PRO A 106 9.99 -13.50 15.97
C PRO A 106 10.86 -12.43 15.28
N TYR A 107 11.38 -12.68 14.07
CA TYR A 107 12.35 -11.84 13.36
C TYR A 107 11.67 -10.88 12.42
N GLY A 108 11.55 -9.61 12.81
CA GLY A 108 10.98 -8.57 11.97
C GLY A 108 11.92 -8.07 10.87
N ALA A 109 11.48 -7.01 10.20
CA ALA A 109 12.26 -6.20 9.30
C ALA A 109 11.97 -4.73 9.60
N THR A 110 12.95 -3.85 9.38
CA THR A 110 12.84 -2.43 9.77
C THR A 110 13.25 -1.53 8.61
N ASP A 111 12.50 -0.43 8.41
CA ASP A 111 12.78 0.57 7.36
C ASP A 111 12.89 -0.08 5.96
N ILE A 112 11.92 -0.90 5.59
CA ILE A 112 11.87 -1.57 4.28
C ILE A 112 10.94 -0.81 3.35
N GLU A 113 11.41 -0.51 2.13
CA GLU A 113 10.59 0.03 1.04
C GLU A 113 10.50 -0.98 -0.09
N ILE A 114 9.27 -1.28 -0.56
CA ILE A 114 9.02 -2.17 -1.70
C ILE A 114 8.12 -1.44 -2.68
N SER A 115 8.54 -1.36 -3.95
CA SER A 115 7.81 -0.59 -4.95
C SER A 115 7.93 -1.12 -6.37
N GLY A 116 6.98 -0.74 -7.23
CA GLY A 116 7.07 -0.88 -8.67
C GLY A 116 7.05 -2.32 -9.19
N LEU A 117 6.26 -3.21 -8.58
CA LEU A 117 6.11 -4.59 -9.06
C LEU A 117 4.69 -5.13 -8.84
N THR A 118 4.33 -6.13 -9.61
CA THR A 118 3.12 -6.94 -9.43
C THR A 118 3.44 -8.17 -8.58
N ILE A 119 2.60 -8.46 -7.59
CA ILE A 119 2.63 -9.68 -6.79
C ILE A 119 1.37 -10.47 -7.10
N ARG A 120 1.53 -11.72 -7.52
CA ARG A 120 0.41 -12.59 -7.85
C ARG A 120 0.48 -13.85 -7.01
N GLU A 121 -0.55 -14.07 -6.21
CA GLU A 121 -0.69 -15.26 -5.38
C GLU A 121 -1.10 -16.50 -6.19
N HIS A 122 -0.90 -17.65 -5.54
CA HIS A 122 -1.36 -18.96 -5.96
C HIS A 122 -2.18 -19.67 -4.87
N GLY A 123 -2.66 -18.90 -3.87
CA GLY A 123 -3.37 -19.35 -2.67
C GLY A 123 -2.83 -18.63 -1.42
N GLY A 124 -3.64 -18.47 -0.38
CA GLY A 124 -3.26 -17.80 0.85
C GLY A 124 -3.26 -16.27 0.76
N HIS A 125 -2.20 -15.61 1.14
CA HIS A 125 -2.05 -14.15 1.00
C HIS A 125 -0.93 -13.81 0.02
N ALA A 126 -1.14 -12.79 -0.80
CA ALA A 126 -0.12 -12.36 -1.75
C ALA A 126 1.08 -11.73 -1.05
N LEU A 127 0.81 -10.88 -0.05
CA LEU A 127 1.83 -10.16 0.71
C LEU A 127 1.52 -10.21 2.21
N GLY A 128 2.48 -10.69 3.00
CA GLY A 128 2.42 -10.71 4.47
C GLY A 128 3.47 -9.81 5.11
N ILE A 129 3.08 -9.02 6.11
CA ILE A 129 3.99 -8.22 6.93
C ILE A 129 3.86 -8.68 8.38
N PHE A 130 4.95 -9.11 8.99
CA PHE A 130 4.97 -9.68 10.34
C PHE A 130 6.06 -9.06 11.20
N ASN A 131 5.70 -8.56 12.39
CA ASN A 131 6.66 -7.93 13.32
C ASN A 131 7.54 -6.85 12.65
N GLY A 132 7.00 -6.17 11.63
CA GLY A 132 7.73 -5.15 10.88
C GLY A 132 7.66 -3.79 11.56
N LYS A 133 8.65 -2.95 11.24
CA LYS A 133 8.66 -1.55 11.67
C LYS A 133 9.04 -0.64 10.51
N HIS A 134 8.25 0.44 10.29
CA HIS A 134 8.43 1.39 9.18
C HIS A 134 8.51 0.68 7.81
N ILE A 135 7.46 -0.07 7.48
CA ILE A 135 7.38 -0.78 6.20
C ILE A 135 6.57 0.05 5.21
N THR A 136 7.17 0.39 4.08
CA THR A 136 6.51 1.13 3.00
C THR A 136 6.30 0.24 1.78
N LEU A 137 5.05 0.10 1.37
CA LEU A 137 4.62 -0.54 0.14
C LEU A 137 4.07 0.55 -0.78
N ARG A 138 4.62 0.68 -1.98
CA ARG A 138 4.22 1.78 -2.88
C ARG A 138 4.17 1.34 -4.34
N GLN A 139 3.13 1.79 -5.05
CA GLN A 139 3.00 1.52 -6.50
C GLN A 139 3.10 0.03 -6.83
N LEU A 140 2.47 -0.79 -5.99
CA LEU A 140 2.36 -2.23 -6.20
C LEU A 140 1.02 -2.57 -6.86
N ASN A 141 1.01 -3.65 -7.65
CA ASN A 141 -0.20 -4.30 -8.09
C ASN A 141 -0.28 -5.67 -7.39
N VAL A 142 -1.14 -5.79 -6.39
CA VAL A 142 -1.26 -7.01 -5.58
C VAL A 142 -2.52 -7.75 -6.00
N LYS A 143 -2.35 -8.94 -6.54
CA LYS A 143 -3.44 -9.87 -6.87
C LYS A 143 -3.58 -10.88 -5.74
N GLY A 144 -4.51 -10.59 -4.82
CA GLY A 144 -4.73 -11.31 -3.57
C GLY A 144 -4.65 -10.40 -2.33
N MET A 145 -4.60 -11.00 -1.14
CA MET A 145 -4.64 -10.30 0.14
C MET A 145 -3.28 -9.72 0.54
N VAL A 146 -3.30 -8.49 1.06
CA VAL A 146 -2.22 -7.92 1.88
C VAL A 146 -2.58 -8.14 3.36
N PHE A 147 -1.77 -8.91 4.07
CA PHE A 147 -1.94 -9.20 5.49
C PHE A 147 -0.86 -8.52 6.33
N SER A 148 -1.24 -7.87 7.43
CA SER A 148 -0.31 -7.23 8.35
C SER A 148 -0.62 -7.64 9.79
N GLN A 149 0.39 -8.12 10.51
CA GLN A 149 0.24 -8.52 11.91
C GLN A 149 1.41 -8.00 12.76
N GLN A 150 1.07 -7.30 13.86
CA GLN A 150 2.03 -6.75 14.82
C GLN A 150 3.07 -5.84 14.15
N VAL A 151 2.61 -4.94 13.29
CA VAL A 151 3.46 -4.01 12.53
C VAL A 151 3.35 -2.59 13.09
N GLU A 152 4.49 -1.97 13.30
CA GLU A 152 4.60 -0.58 13.71
C GLU A 152 4.85 0.31 12.49
N ASN A 153 3.97 1.28 12.24
CA ASN A 153 4.09 2.27 11.16
C ASN A 153 4.22 1.64 9.74
N ALA A 154 3.26 0.80 9.36
CA ALA A 154 3.12 0.38 7.96
C ALA A 154 2.56 1.54 7.12
N ARG A 155 3.02 1.67 5.87
CA ARG A 155 2.53 2.63 4.89
C ARG A 155 2.23 1.92 3.57
N ILE A 156 0.98 1.98 3.11
CA ILE A 156 0.53 1.37 1.85
C ILE A 156 0.01 2.51 0.97
N GLU A 157 0.75 2.82 -0.11
CA GLU A 157 0.52 4.00 -0.91
C GLU A 157 0.41 3.70 -2.40
N ASP A 158 -0.58 4.32 -3.04
CA ASP A 158 -0.75 4.30 -4.50
C ASP A 158 -0.69 2.87 -5.08
N CYS A 159 -1.19 1.90 -4.31
CA CYS A 159 -1.24 0.48 -4.69
C CYS A 159 -2.61 0.14 -5.31
N VAL A 160 -2.60 -0.86 -6.18
CA VAL A 160 -3.80 -1.52 -6.68
C VAL A 160 -3.86 -2.89 -6.03
N ILE A 161 -4.92 -3.18 -5.26
CA ILE A 161 -5.06 -4.42 -4.47
C ILE A 161 -6.41 -5.05 -4.77
N GLY A 162 -6.42 -6.28 -5.26
CA GLY A 162 -7.70 -6.88 -5.60
C GLY A 162 -7.66 -8.36 -5.98
N GLY A 163 -8.86 -8.92 -6.11
CA GLY A 163 -9.08 -10.32 -6.50
C GLY A 163 -8.87 -11.32 -5.36
N SER A 164 -8.98 -10.88 -4.10
CA SER A 164 -8.94 -11.77 -2.94
C SER A 164 -10.32 -12.36 -2.64
N GLU A 165 -10.40 -13.68 -2.49
CA GLU A 165 -11.62 -14.39 -2.05
C GLU A 165 -11.88 -14.22 -0.53
N THR A 166 -11.18 -13.31 0.12
CA THR A 166 -11.37 -12.95 1.53
C THR A 166 -11.31 -11.43 1.69
N THR A 167 -10.18 -10.87 2.03
CA THR A 167 -10.00 -9.45 2.29
C THR A 167 -8.88 -8.87 1.42
N GLY A 168 -9.08 -7.68 0.86
CA GLY A 168 -8.01 -6.99 0.12
C GLY A 168 -6.84 -6.60 1.03
N VAL A 169 -7.12 -5.91 2.16
CA VAL A 169 -6.11 -5.55 3.16
C VAL A 169 -6.61 -5.91 4.56
N HIS A 170 -5.90 -6.78 5.25
CA HIS A 170 -6.20 -7.14 6.64
C HIS A 170 -5.09 -6.66 7.58
N LEU A 171 -5.45 -5.86 8.57
CA LEU A 171 -4.55 -5.29 9.57
C LEU A 171 -4.95 -5.81 10.96
N SER A 172 -4.06 -6.55 11.62
CA SER A 172 -4.26 -7.09 12.97
C SER A 172 -3.15 -6.58 13.90
N ASP A 173 -3.53 -5.98 15.03
CA ASP A 173 -2.61 -5.41 16.02
C ASP A 173 -1.51 -4.54 15.38
N SER A 174 -1.85 -3.76 14.38
CA SER A 174 -0.92 -3.02 13.53
C SER A 174 -1.22 -1.52 13.51
N GLN A 175 -0.18 -0.70 13.36
CA GLN A 175 -0.30 0.72 13.04
C GLN A 175 -0.05 0.92 11.56
N ALA A 176 -0.99 1.55 10.85
CA ALA A 176 -0.88 1.69 9.41
C ALA A 176 -1.53 2.97 8.86
N LEU A 177 -0.93 3.50 7.78
CA LEU A 177 -1.51 4.50 6.91
C LEU A 177 -1.73 3.89 5.53
N LEU A 178 -2.99 3.88 5.08
CA LEU A 178 -3.38 3.53 3.72
C LEU A 178 -3.75 4.81 2.98
N VAL A 179 -3.04 5.15 1.90
CA VAL A 179 -3.29 6.40 1.18
C VAL A 179 -3.27 6.22 -0.33
N GLY A 180 -4.29 6.74 -1.01
CA GLY A 180 -4.35 6.78 -2.48
C GLY A 180 -4.49 5.41 -3.15
N ASN A 181 -4.87 4.37 -2.42
CA ASN A 181 -4.98 3.02 -2.97
C ASN A 181 -6.30 2.80 -3.71
N LEU A 182 -6.27 1.95 -4.74
CA LEU A 182 -7.44 1.33 -5.35
C LEU A 182 -7.55 -0.11 -4.82
N ILE A 183 -8.59 -0.38 -4.02
CA ILE A 183 -8.87 -1.70 -3.46
C ILE A 183 -10.19 -2.20 -4.06
N HIS A 184 -10.15 -3.34 -4.77
CA HIS A 184 -11.30 -3.74 -5.59
C HIS A 184 -11.46 -5.25 -5.74
N ASP A 185 -12.71 -5.68 -6.01
CA ASP A 185 -13.04 -7.08 -6.32
C ASP A 185 -12.55 -8.07 -5.25
N ASN A 186 -12.83 -7.78 -3.97
CA ASN A 186 -12.52 -8.62 -2.83
C ASN A 186 -13.81 -9.02 -2.11
N ASP A 187 -13.77 -9.99 -1.20
CA ASP A 187 -14.92 -10.22 -0.33
C ASP A 187 -15.13 -9.05 0.62
N HIS A 188 -14.09 -8.62 1.34
CA HIS A 188 -14.05 -7.35 2.07
C HIS A 188 -12.91 -6.47 1.53
N GLY A 189 -13.12 -5.14 1.50
CA GLY A 189 -12.05 -4.25 1.04
C GLY A 189 -10.90 -4.16 2.05
N VAL A 190 -11.16 -3.58 3.21
CA VAL A 190 -10.20 -3.42 4.32
C VAL A 190 -10.83 -3.96 5.60
N ASN A 191 -10.10 -4.81 6.31
CA ASN A 191 -10.48 -5.32 7.62
C ASN A 191 -9.42 -4.95 8.67
N VAL A 192 -9.84 -4.31 9.76
CA VAL A 192 -8.99 -3.82 10.85
C VAL A 192 -9.45 -4.43 12.16
N THR A 193 -8.57 -5.19 12.79
CA THR A 193 -8.89 -6.00 13.98
C THR A 193 -7.87 -5.79 15.11
N GLY A 194 -8.15 -6.38 16.25
CA GLY A 194 -7.27 -6.35 17.42
C GLY A 194 -7.17 -4.95 18.04
N ARG A 195 -5.96 -4.51 18.31
CA ARG A 195 -5.65 -3.16 18.84
C ARG A 195 -4.99 -2.27 17.77
N SER A 196 -5.34 -2.49 16.52
CA SER A 196 -4.80 -1.69 15.43
C SER A 196 -5.13 -0.21 15.59
N ASP A 197 -4.24 0.66 15.09
CA ASP A 197 -4.45 2.11 14.99
C ASP A 197 -4.15 2.53 13.55
N VAL A 198 -5.19 2.82 12.79
CA VAL A 198 -5.07 2.96 11.34
C VAL A 198 -5.65 4.28 10.83
N ARG A 199 -5.08 4.75 9.73
CA ARG A 199 -5.57 5.90 9.00
C ARG A 199 -5.77 5.53 7.53
N LEU A 200 -6.97 5.74 7.02
CA LEU A 200 -7.35 5.53 5.62
C LEU A 200 -7.62 6.89 4.98
N GLU A 201 -6.80 7.28 3.99
CA GLU A 201 -6.94 8.56 3.33
C GLU A 201 -6.99 8.42 1.81
N ARG A 202 -7.97 9.04 1.19
CA ARG A 202 -8.10 9.11 -0.28
C ARG A 202 -7.99 7.74 -0.97
N ASN A 203 -8.48 6.67 -0.34
CA ASN A 203 -8.59 5.38 -0.98
C ASN A 203 -9.91 5.26 -1.72
N ILE A 204 -9.88 4.56 -2.84
CA ILE A 204 -11.08 4.08 -3.53
C ILE A 204 -11.23 2.61 -3.19
N ILE A 205 -12.37 2.24 -2.61
CA ILE A 205 -12.70 0.84 -2.28
C ILE A 205 -14.01 0.50 -2.98
N THR A 206 -13.94 -0.45 -3.90
CA THR A 206 -15.07 -0.73 -4.80
C THR A 206 -15.24 -2.21 -5.10
N ARG A 207 -16.47 -2.61 -5.38
CA ARG A 207 -16.85 -3.98 -5.76
C ARG A 207 -16.43 -5.04 -4.74
N SER A 208 -16.44 -4.68 -3.45
CA SER A 208 -16.37 -5.69 -2.40
C SER A 208 -17.70 -6.41 -2.29
N LEU A 209 -17.66 -7.74 -2.14
CA LEU A 209 -18.89 -8.56 -2.01
C LEU A 209 -19.67 -8.17 -0.74
N PHE A 210 -18.95 -7.89 0.33
CA PHE A 210 -19.45 -7.42 1.62
C PHE A 210 -19.04 -5.95 1.86
N GLU A 211 -18.58 -5.59 3.03
CA GLU A 211 -18.24 -4.23 3.38
C GLU A 211 -16.92 -3.77 2.73
N ALA A 212 -16.92 -2.51 2.29
CA ALA A 212 -15.68 -1.85 1.86
C ALA A 212 -14.67 -1.75 3.01
N VAL A 213 -15.13 -1.41 4.22
CA VAL A 213 -14.28 -1.29 5.42
C VAL A 213 -14.97 -1.93 6.61
N VAL A 214 -14.25 -2.77 7.35
CA VAL A 214 -14.68 -3.31 8.65
C VAL A 214 -13.65 -2.92 9.71
N ILE A 215 -14.11 -2.27 10.79
CA ILE A 215 -13.29 -1.95 11.96
C ILE A 215 -13.91 -2.65 13.15
N SER A 216 -13.16 -3.51 13.84
CA SER A 216 -13.70 -4.31 14.94
C SER A 216 -12.77 -4.41 16.14
N ASP A 217 -13.16 -5.18 17.13
CA ASP A 217 -12.44 -5.40 18.38
C ASP A 217 -12.22 -4.10 19.19
N GLN A 218 -10.97 -3.72 19.44
CA GLN A 218 -10.55 -2.50 20.11
C GLN A 218 -9.78 -1.56 19.16
N ALA A 219 -9.94 -1.76 17.86
CA ALA A 219 -9.22 -1.00 16.86
C ALA A 219 -9.64 0.47 16.85
N LYS A 220 -8.68 1.33 16.52
CA LYS A 220 -8.89 2.75 16.25
C LYS A 220 -8.71 3.03 14.77
N ALA A 221 -9.59 3.86 14.22
CA ALA A 221 -9.50 4.21 12.80
C ALA A 221 -9.88 5.67 12.54
N VAL A 222 -9.15 6.30 11.62
CA VAL A 222 -9.49 7.59 11.04
C VAL A 222 -9.68 7.42 9.55
N LEU A 223 -10.89 7.70 9.05
CA LEU A 223 -11.25 7.60 7.64
C LEU A 223 -11.47 9.00 7.07
N ILE A 224 -10.60 9.44 6.16
CA ILE A 224 -10.67 10.79 5.58
C ILE A 224 -10.68 10.75 4.05
N ASN A 225 -11.65 11.40 3.44
CA ASN A 225 -11.75 11.57 2.00
C ASN A 225 -11.64 10.24 1.21
N ASN A 226 -12.17 9.13 1.74
CA ASN A 226 -12.25 7.89 0.97
C ASN A 226 -13.52 7.86 0.12
N THR A 227 -13.49 7.11 -0.96
CA THR A 227 -14.65 6.78 -1.79
C THR A 227 -14.94 5.29 -1.66
N LEU A 228 -16.02 4.94 -0.96
CA LEU A 228 -16.50 3.58 -0.73
C LEU A 228 -17.74 3.38 -1.61
N VAL A 229 -17.57 2.72 -2.75
CA VAL A 229 -18.59 2.75 -3.81
C VAL A 229 -18.83 1.39 -4.42
N LYS A 230 -20.10 1.05 -4.70
CA LYS A 230 -20.52 -0.23 -5.32
C LYS A 230 -20.08 -1.47 -4.52
N ASN A 231 -20.12 -1.43 -3.19
CA ASN A 231 -19.84 -2.57 -2.32
C ASN A 231 -21.15 -3.14 -1.75
N GLY A 232 -21.11 -4.32 -1.15
CA GLY A 232 -22.22 -4.85 -0.38
C GLY A 232 -22.60 -3.93 0.79
N GLY A 233 -21.61 -3.38 1.50
CA GLY A 233 -21.74 -2.33 2.51
C GLY A 233 -20.63 -1.32 2.41
N GLY A 234 -20.84 -0.10 2.92
CA GLY A 234 -19.83 0.95 2.97
C GLY A 234 -18.82 0.69 4.09
N ALA A 235 -19.14 1.05 5.33
CA ALA A 235 -18.24 0.80 6.45
C ALA A 235 -18.99 0.27 7.68
N ALA A 236 -18.48 -0.80 8.28
CA ALA A 236 -18.99 -1.41 9.50
C ALA A 236 -18.04 -1.13 10.68
N PHE A 237 -18.57 -0.55 11.75
CA PHE A 237 -17.89 -0.19 12.98
C PHE A 237 -18.42 -1.05 14.13
N LEU A 238 -17.65 -2.05 14.52
CA LEU A 238 -18.07 -3.13 15.38
C LEU A 238 -17.23 -3.21 16.66
N GLY A 239 -17.66 -4.01 17.62
CA GLY A 239 -16.92 -4.24 18.86
C GLY A 239 -16.78 -2.97 19.72
N LEU A 240 -15.63 -2.81 20.35
CA LEU A 240 -15.25 -1.64 21.18
C LEU A 240 -14.39 -0.64 20.41
N SER A 241 -14.54 -0.60 19.10
CA SER A 241 -13.74 0.23 18.20
C SER A 241 -14.00 1.73 18.40
N THR A 242 -12.98 2.55 18.07
CA THR A 242 -13.06 4.02 18.11
C THR A 242 -12.79 4.59 16.73
N ILE A 243 -13.75 5.31 16.16
CA ILE A 243 -13.69 5.75 14.76
C ILE A 243 -13.99 7.24 14.62
N GLU A 244 -13.17 7.92 13.79
CA GLU A 244 -13.50 9.21 13.21
C GLU A 244 -13.59 9.06 11.68
N ALA A 245 -14.75 9.41 11.11
CA ALA A 245 -14.98 9.33 9.66
C ALA A 245 -15.44 10.68 9.12
N SER A 246 -14.64 11.29 8.24
CA SER A 246 -14.92 12.63 7.74
C SER A 246 -14.55 12.81 6.26
N GLY A 247 -15.38 13.55 5.53
CA GLY A 247 -15.14 13.86 4.13
C GLY A 247 -15.28 12.68 3.18
N ASN A 248 -15.78 11.53 3.63
CA ASN A 248 -15.89 10.33 2.80
C ASN A 248 -17.14 10.39 1.92
N VAL A 249 -17.08 9.69 0.79
CA VAL A 249 -18.24 9.41 -0.08
C VAL A 249 -18.57 7.92 0.02
N LEU A 250 -19.76 7.60 0.55
CA LEU A 250 -20.29 6.24 0.64
C LEU A 250 -21.52 6.15 -0.25
N SER A 251 -21.39 5.55 -1.44
CA SER A 251 -22.49 5.58 -2.41
C SER A 251 -22.60 4.29 -3.21
N PHE A 252 -23.83 4.04 -3.66
CA PHE A 252 -24.18 2.84 -4.43
C PHE A 252 -23.83 1.52 -3.72
N ASN A 253 -23.75 1.54 -2.38
CA ASN A 253 -23.71 0.35 -1.55
C ASN A 253 -25.13 0.00 -1.10
N LYS A 254 -25.35 -1.13 -0.44
CA LYS A 254 -26.66 -1.38 0.23
C LYS A 254 -26.78 -0.48 1.46
N VAL A 255 -25.78 -0.48 2.31
CA VAL A 255 -25.73 0.31 3.55
C VAL A 255 -24.51 1.25 3.52
N GLY A 256 -24.66 2.47 4.01
CA GLY A 256 -23.54 3.40 4.16
C GLY A 256 -22.69 3.04 5.38
N PHE A 257 -23.13 3.41 6.57
CA PHE A 257 -22.50 3.06 7.84
C PHE A 257 -23.34 2.06 8.63
N LEU A 258 -22.71 0.96 9.06
CA LEU A 258 -23.25 0.00 10.01
C LEU A 258 -22.49 0.17 11.33
N ILE A 259 -23.19 0.64 12.40
CA ILE A 259 -22.54 1.07 13.65
C ILE A 259 -23.06 0.23 14.82
N ALA A 260 -22.17 -0.46 15.52
CA ALA A 260 -22.50 -1.15 16.76
C ALA A 260 -22.69 -0.17 17.93
N ALA A 261 -23.62 -0.48 18.82
CA ALA A 261 -23.87 0.34 20.01
C ALA A 261 -22.65 0.45 20.95
N SER A 262 -21.73 -0.50 20.89
CA SER A 262 -20.51 -0.55 21.68
C SER A 262 -19.35 0.25 21.07
N SER A 263 -19.42 0.62 19.78
CA SER A 263 -18.38 1.41 19.14
C SER A 263 -18.52 2.90 19.45
N GLN A 264 -17.39 3.57 19.57
CA GLN A 264 -17.32 5.02 19.72
C GLN A 264 -17.08 5.65 18.35
N THR A 265 -18.15 6.15 17.73
CA THR A 265 -18.10 6.64 16.36
C THR A 265 -18.44 8.12 16.29
N LYS A 266 -17.61 8.88 15.58
CA LYS A 266 -17.84 10.28 15.22
C LYS A 266 -17.78 10.42 13.70
N THR A 267 -18.86 10.92 13.11
CA THR A 267 -18.93 11.19 11.66
C THR A 267 -19.09 12.69 11.43
N SER A 268 -18.57 13.18 10.30
CA SER A 268 -18.77 14.58 9.89
C SER A 268 -18.46 14.79 8.40
N TYR A 269 -19.27 15.60 7.75
CA TYR A 269 -19.08 15.98 6.35
C TYR A 269 -19.00 14.81 5.37
N ASN A 270 -19.58 13.65 5.70
CA ASN A 270 -19.66 12.55 4.76
C ASN A 270 -20.85 12.72 3.81
N ALA A 271 -20.70 12.24 2.57
CA ALA A 271 -21.79 12.15 1.62
C ALA A 271 -22.22 10.70 1.46
N LEU A 272 -23.51 10.45 1.64
CA LEU A 272 -24.08 9.10 1.64
C LEU A 272 -25.22 9.01 0.62
N PHE A 273 -25.15 7.97 -0.24
CA PHE A 273 -26.19 7.70 -1.24
C PHE A 273 -26.28 6.20 -1.50
N ASN A 274 -27.02 5.48 -0.64
CA ASN A 274 -27.05 4.03 -0.61
C ASN A 274 -28.48 3.51 -0.76
N SER A 275 -28.65 2.27 -1.24
CA SER A 275 -29.94 1.75 -1.68
C SER A 275 -30.89 1.35 -0.55
N GLU A 276 -30.38 0.84 0.57
CA GLU A 276 -31.21 0.41 1.71
C GLU A 276 -31.24 1.44 2.84
N ALA A 277 -30.06 1.86 3.31
CA ALA A 277 -29.94 2.86 4.36
C ALA A 277 -28.57 3.55 4.33
N ASN A 278 -28.53 4.83 4.68
CA ASN A 278 -27.26 5.53 4.90
C ASN A 278 -26.64 5.20 6.26
N TYR A 279 -27.48 4.99 7.28
CA TYR A 279 -27.07 4.60 8.63
C TYR A 279 -27.89 3.43 9.13
N MET A 280 -27.21 2.42 9.68
CA MET A 280 -27.81 1.30 10.39
C MET A 280 -27.11 1.06 11.72
N ARG A 281 -27.87 0.63 12.71
CA ARG A 281 -27.35 0.08 13.98
C ARG A 281 -27.15 -1.41 13.79
N ALA A 282 -25.94 -1.87 14.10
CA ALA A 282 -25.62 -3.30 14.06
C ALA A 282 -26.37 -4.05 15.17
N GLY A 283 -26.96 -5.17 14.81
CA GLY A 283 -27.74 -6.02 15.69
C GLY A 283 -28.22 -7.29 15.00
N SER A 284 -29.16 -7.98 15.60
CA SER A 284 -29.78 -9.16 14.97
C SER A 284 -31.30 -9.05 15.13
N PRO A 285 -32.01 -8.53 14.12
CA PRO A 285 -31.53 -7.96 12.84
C PRO A 285 -30.88 -6.57 12.98
N ASN A 286 -30.19 -6.11 11.92
CA ASN A 286 -29.74 -4.73 11.80
C ASN A 286 -30.96 -3.79 11.63
N ILE A 287 -30.89 -2.58 12.23
CA ILE A 287 -32.01 -1.62 12.25
C ILE A 287 -31.57 -0.31 11.62
N ARG A 288 -32.42 0.26 10.75
CA ARG A 288 -32.21 1.63 10.23
C ARG A 288 -32.12 2.62 11.39
N ALA A 289 -31.12 3.48 11.36
CA ALA A 289 -30.80 4.40 12.46
C ALA A 289 -30.44 5.80 11.93
N PRO A 290 -31.39 6.52 11.32
CA PRO A 290 -31.13 7.85 10.77
C PRO A 290 -30.69 8.85 11.85
N GLU A 291 -31.02 8.61 13.10
CA GLU A 291 -30.59 9.43 14.27
C GLU A 291 -29.06 9.38 14.51
N LEU A 292 -28.34 8.44 13.91
CA LEU A 292 -26.88 8.38 13.97
C LEU A 292 -26.22 9.32 12.96
N GLN A 293 -26.96 9.87 12.01
CA GLN A 293 -26.42 10.79 11.01
C GLN A 293 -26.04 12.12 11.68
N ALA A 294 -24.78 12.52 11.53
CA ALA A 294 -24.32 13.82 11.99
C ALA A 294 -24.98 14.95 11.16
N GLU A 295 -25.20 16.11 11.77
CA GLU A 295 -25.82 17.26 11.11
C GLU A 295 -25.03 17.73 9.85
N SER A 296 -23.71 17.57 9.88
CA SER A 296 -22.83 17.94 8.76
C SER A 296 -22.76 16.87 7.66
N ASP A 297 -23.26 15.65 7.91
CA ASP A 297 -23.31 14.59 6.91
C ASP A 297 -24.51 14.81 5.99
N MET A 298 -24.37 14.47 4.73
CA MET A 298 -25.39 14.77 3.72
C MET A 298 -25.84 13.53 2.96
N THR A 299 -27.13 13.46 2.67
CA THR A 299 -27.70 12.48 1.73
C THR A 299 -27.75 13.12 0.35
N ALA A 300 -26.78 12.77 -0.51
CA ALA A 300 -26.68 13.35 -1.85
C ALA A 300 -26.01 12.37 -2.82
N ASP A 301 -26.55 12.34 -4.06
CA ASP A 301 -25.86 11.69 -5.18
C ASP A 301 -24.52 12.37 -5.43
N PRO A 302 -23.39 11.64 -5.40
CA PRO A 302 -22.08 12.22 -5.60
C PRO A 302 -21.88 12.84 -7.01
N ARG A 303 -22.67 12.42 -7.99
CA ARG A 303 -22.56 12.84 -9.39
C ARG A 303 -21.15 12.54 -9.94
N PHE A 304 -20.77 11.28 -9.90
CA PHE A 304 -19.52 10.83 -10.53
C PHE A 304 -19.54 11.06 -12.05
N VAL A 305 -18.37 11.25 -12.65
CA VAL A 305 -18.21 11.46 -14.09
C VAL A 305 -18.76 10.25 -14.86
N ASP A 306 -18.32 9.04 -14.51
CA ASP A 306 -18.81 7.80 -15.08
C ASP A 306 -18.61 6.63 -14.08
N ALA A 307 -19.57 6.48 -13.18
CA ALA A 307 -19.51 5.42 -12.17
C ALA A 307 -19.59 4.02 -12.77
N GLU A 308 -20.14 3.83 -13.95
CA GLU A 308 -20.25 2.52 -14.60
C GLU A 308 -18.89 1.99 -15.04
N HIS A 309 -18.01 2.89 -15.49
CA HIS A 309 -16.64 2.58 -15.91
C HIS A 309 -15.59 2.98 -14.87
N ASP A 310 -15.99 3.05 -13.59
CA ASP A 310 -15.11 3.30 -12.43
C ASP A 310 -14.41 4.69 -12.45
N ASP A 311 -14.95 5.65 -13.19
CA ASP A 311 -14.51 7.05 -13.08
C ASP A 311 -15.27 7.75 -11.93
N PHE A 312 -14.72 7.63 -10.74
CA PHE A 312 -15.28 8.20 -9.52
C PHE A 312 -14.83 9.64 -9.25
N ARG A 313 -14.30 10.34 -10.25
CA ARG A 313 -14.14 11.79 -10.16
C ARG A 313 -15.48 12.47 -10.10
N LEU A 314 -15.57 13.55 -9.35
CA LEU A 314 -16.81 14.29 -9.21
C LEU A 314 -17.05 15.20 -10.44
N LYS A 315 -18.30 15.33 -10.88
CA LYS A 315 -18.68 16.36 -11.86
C LYS A 315 -18.56 17.75 -11.23
N PRO A 316 -18.25 18.80 -12.02
CA PRO A 316 -18.03 20.16 -11.50
C PRO A 316 -19.25 20.77 -10.80
N ASP A 317 -20.45 20.31 -11.13
CA ASP A 317 -21.74 20.77 -10.59
C ASP A 317 -22.24 19.95 -9.41
N THR A 318 -21.41 19.08 -8.84
CA THR A 318 -21.75 18.31 -7.64
C THR A 318 -21.90 19.20 -6.41
N THR A 319 -22.79 18.82 -5.50
CA THR A 319 -22.95 19.47 -4.19
C THR A 319 -21.85 19.10 -3.19
N LEU A 320 -20.93 18.22 -3.54
CA LEU A 320 -19.89 17.69 -2.65
C LEU A 320 -18.62 18.57 -2.61
N LEU A 321 -18.68 19.78 -3.17
CA LEU A 321 -17.57 20.72 -3.15
C LEU A 321 -17.68 21.71 -1.98
N ASN A 322 -16.54 22.14 -1.45
CA ASN A 322 -16.40 23.18 -0.43
C ASN A 322 -17.26 22.91 0.81
N ARG A 323 -17.12 21.72 1.39
CA ARG A 323 -17.85 21.30 2.60
C ARG A 323 -16.94 21.34 3.83
N GLY A 324 -17.25 22.19 4.78
CA GLY A 324 -16.42 22.38 5.97
C GLY A 324 -14.98 22.74 5.59
N ALA A 325 -14.03 21.95 6.09
CA ALA A 325 -12.61 22.08 5.75
C ALA A 325 -12.21 21.39 4.43
N PHE A 326 -13.15 20.71 3.76
CA PHE A 326 -12.87 19.91 2.58
C PHE A 326 -13.15 20.71 1.30
N ARG A 327 -12.15 20.81 0.42
CA ARG A 327 -12.33 21.36 -0.92
C ARG A 327 -13.27 20.51 -1.78
N TYR A 328 -13.22 19.19 -1.58
CA TYR A 328 -14.13 18.19 -2.15
C TYR A 328 -14.20 16.99 -1.20
N LEU A 329 -15.27 16.24 -1.29
CA LEU A 329 -15.44 14.99 -0.54
C LEU A 329 -15.01 13.80 -1.41
N GLY A 330 -14.55 12.72 -0.78
CA GLY A 330 -14.10 11.52 -1.47
C GLY A 330 -12.63 11.54 -1.90
N ALA A 331 -12.19 10.47 -2.55
CA ALA A 331 -10.79 10.19 -2.84
C ALA A 331 -10.20 11.03 -3.97
N LEU A 332 -10.98 11.31 -4.99
CA LEU A 332 -10.50 11.99 -6.20
C LEU A 332 -11.00 13.43 -6.29
N PRO A 333 -10.18 14.34 -6.81
CA PRO A 333 -10.61 15.71 -7.10
C PRO A 333 -11.69 15.73 -8.19
N PRO A 334 -12.49 16.82 -8.27
CA PRO A 334 -13.45 17.00 -9.34
C PRO A 334 -12.77 17.10 -10.70
N LEU A 335 -13.49 16.70 -11.74
CA LEU A 335 -13.05 16.92 -13.12
C LEU A 335 -12.93 18.44 -13.37
N LEU A 336 -11.72 18.88 -13.68
CA LEU A 336 -11.50 20.29 -14.06
C LEU A 336 -12.07 20.50 -15.47
N VAL A 337 -13.08 21.37 -15.59
CA VAL A 337 -13.48 21.91 -16.90
C VAL A 337 -12.43 22.94 -17.29
N PRO A 338 -11.79 22.83 -18.47
CA PRO A 338 -10.92 23.88 -18.97
C PRO A 338 -11.68 25.22 -18.95
N ALA A 339 -11.06 26.29 -18.46
CA ALA A 339 -11.66 27.61 -18.53
C ALA A 339 -11.99 27.87 -19.99
N GLN A 340 -13.28 27.93 -20.31
CA GLN A 340 -13.70 28.43 -21.62
C GLN A 340 -13.22 29.89 -21.67
N ASN A 341 -12.28 30.17 -22.58
CA ASN A 341 -11.88 31.55 -22.88
C ASN A 341 -13.14 32.31 -23.23
N ARG A 342 -13.57 33.16 -22.31
CA ARG A 342 -14.63 34.17 -22.56
C ARG A 342 -14.03 35.35 -23.29
#